data_6860c9ef08187d91ebe79f9e0258e847
#
_entry.id   6860c9ef08187d91ebe79f9e0258e847
#
_cell.length_a   1.000
_cell.length_b   1.000
_cell.length_c   1.000
_cell.angle_alpha   90.00
_cell.angle_beta   90.00
_cell.angle_gamma   90.00
#
_symmetry.space_group_name_H-M   'P 1'
#
loop_
_entity.id
_entity.type
_entity.pdbx_description
1 polymer ?
#
loop_
_entity_poly.entity_id
_entity_poly.type
_entity_poly.pdbx_seq_one_letter_code
_entity_poly.pdbx_strand_id
1 'polypeptide(L)'
;MDESDPRYKKYGYYEHELNRSVPFFFWSKNDNAKINKTITNVMGAYDILPTLGNMFGFYNKYALGKDIFNTNNDNTVIFPNGNYVTNKIYYNSQADEAYDIEKKEVIPKDLEPREYINKRTKETDQKLNISNDILVYDLLKKVGLKTNNELKVGK
;
A
#
# COMPACT_ATOMS: atom_id res chain seq x y z
N MET A 1 7.52 6.73 17.65
CA MET A 1 7.03 6.26 18.97
C MET A 1 8.25 5.84 19.74
N ASP A 2 8.32 6.18 21.02
CA ASP A 2 9.44 5.81 21.88
C ASP A 2 9.39 4.29 22.17
N GLU A 3 10.50 3.59 22.07
CA GLU A 3 10.59 2.15 22.38
C GLU A 3 10.24 1.82 23.85
N SER A 4 10.29 2.83 24.72
CA SER A 4 9.83 2.75 26.12
C SER A 4 8.32 2.78 26.29
N ASP A 5 7.56 3.18 25.23
CA ASP A 5 6.09 3.25 25.30
C ASP A 5 5.51 1.85 25.53
N PRO A 6 4.64 1.66 26.54
CA PRO A 6 4.01 0.36 26.82
C PRO A 6 3.26 -0.23 25.61
N ARG A 7 2.77 0.62 24.71
CA ARG A 7 2.10 0.22 23.48
C ARG A 7 3.07 -0.43 22.50
N TYR A 8 4.32 0.07 22.43
CA TYR A 8 5.38 -0.51 21.60
C TYR A 8 5.68 -1.96 22.03
N LYS A 9 5.82 -2.20 23.34
CA LYS A 9 6.04 -3.55 23.89
C LYS A 9 4.86 -4.50 23.68
N LYS A 10 3.64 -3.96 23.60
CA LYS A 10 2.43 -4.78 23.48
C LYS A 10 2.22 -5.32 22.07
N TYR A 11 2.65 -4.60 21.03
CA TYR A 11 2.32 -4.90 19.63
C TYR A 11 3.56 -5.07 18.74
N GLY A 12 4.76 -4.90 19.28
CA GLY A 12 6.01 -5.12 18.57
C GLY A 12 6.16 -4.27 17.30
N TYR A 13 6.76 -4.84 16.26
CA TYR A 13 7.05 -4.17 14.99
C TYR A 13 5.81 -3.68 14.25
N TYR A 14 4.70 -4.35 14.42
CA TYR A 14 3.45 -4.01 13.75
C TYR A 14 2.92 -2.62 14.15
N GLU A 15 2.92 -2.29 15.44
CA GLU A 15 2.48 -0.97 15.88
C GLU A 15 3.39 0.16 15.43
N HIS A 16 4.67 -0.11 15.33
CA HIS A 16 5.63 0.89 14.86
C HIS A 16 5.27 1.38 13.44
N GLU A 17 4.85 0.51 12.56
CA GLU A 17 4.43 0.89 11.20
C GLU A 17 2.97 1.31 11.11
N LEU A 18 2.09 0.83 11.97
CA LEU A 18 0.70 1.30 12.06
C LEU A 18 0.55 2.76 12.49
N ASN A 19 1.54 3.34 13.15
CA ASN A 19 1.54 4.78 13.42
C ASN A 19 1.53 5.64 12.15
N ARG A 20 1.79 5.04 11.00
CA ARG A 20 1.67 5.66 9.68
C ARG A 20 0.27 5.50 9.09
N SER A 21 -0.63 4.80 9.77
CA SER A 21 -2.01 4.65 9.33
C SER A 21 -2.77 5.95 9.51
N VAL A 22 -3.32 6.45 8.41
CA VAL A 22 -4.13 7.66 8.38
C VAL A 22 -5.47 7.36 7.71
N PRO A 23 -6.57 7.94 8.18
CA PRO A 23 -7.85 7.79 7.50
C PRO A 23 -7.82 8.55 6.16
N PHE A 24 -8.42 7.96 5.14
CA PHE A 24 -8.67 8.61 3.86
C PHE A 24 -10.17 8.81 3.69
N PHE A 25 -10.60 10.07 3.53
CA PHE A 25 -11.99 10.43 3.34
C PHE A 25 -12.20 11.05 1.97
N PHE A 26 -13.21 10.57 1.27
CA PHE A 26 -13.71 11.19 0.07
C PHE A 26 -15.15 11.65 0.32
N TRP A 27 -15.41 12.93 0.06
CA TRP A 27 -16.73 13.51 0.18
C TRP A 27 -17.12 14.29 -1.07
N SER A 28 -18.37 14.15 -1.51
CA SER A 28 -18.92 14.91 -2.62
C SER A 28 -20.29 15.48 -2.25
N LYS A 29 -20.52 16.74 -2.63
CA LYS A 29 -21.82 17.40 -2.52
C LYS A 29 -22.84 16.87 -3.55
N ASN A 30 -22.36 16.19 -4.60
CA ASN A 30 -23.21 15.69 -5.66
C ASN A 30 -24.01 14.46 -5.19
N ASP A 31 -25.31 14.62 -5.06
CA ASP A 31 -26.20 13.55 -4.58
C ASP A 31 -26.23 12.32 -5.50
N ASN A 32 -25.97 12.50 -6.80
CA ASN A 32 -25.90 11.39 -7.76
C ASN A 32 -24.59 10.59 -7.68
N ALA A 33 -23.58 11.11 -6.96
CA ALA A 33 -22.29 10.48 -6.79
C ALA A 33 -22.11 9.93 -5.36
N LYS A 34 -23.17 9.71 -4.61
CA LYS A 34 -23.11 9.22 -3.23
C LYS A 34 -22.61 7.78 -3.19
N ILE A 35 -21.33 7.61 -2.86
CA ILE A 35 -20.76 6.33 -2.45
C ILE A 35 -20.76 6.33 -0.92
N ASN A 36 -21.86 5.91 -0.30
CA ASN A 36 -21.88 5.74 1.16
C ASN A 36 -21.28 4.37 1.50
N LYS A 37 -19.94 4.29 1.48
CA LYS A 37 -19.22 3.03 1.69
C LYS A 37 -18.00 3.26 2.56
N THR A 38 -17.88 2.45 3.60
CA THR A 38 -16.63 2.32 4.37
C THR A 38 -15.84 1.12 3.84
N ILE A 39 -14.57 1.34 3.50
CA ILE A 39 -13.65 0.29 3.06
C ILE A 39 -12.63 0.08 4.16
N THR A 40 -12.52 -1.14 4.65
CA THR A 40 -11.62 -1.54 5.74
C THR A 40 -10.39 -2.28 5.23
N ASN A 41 -10.28 -2.50 3.91
CA ASN A 41 -9.11 -3.12 3.31
C ASN A 41 -7.88 -2.24 3.50
N VAL A 42 -6.73 -2.88 3.71
CA VAL A 42 -5.47 -2.15 3.74
C VAL A 42 -5.23 -1.45 2.40
N MET A 43 -4.79 -0.18 2.48
CA MET A 43 -4.60 0.70 1.35
C MET A 43 -3.35 1.54 1.57
N GLY A 44 -2.46 1.57 0.59
CA GLY A 44 -1.30 2.46 0.59
C GLY A 44 -1.62 3.82 -0.05
N ALA A 45 -0.83 4.85 0.26
CA ALA A 45 -0.98 6.16 -0.38
C ALA A 45 -0.88 6.09 -1.92
N TYR A 46 -0.13 5.13 -2.45
CA TYR A 46 0.01 4.91 -3.89
C TYR A 46 -1.24 4.29 -4.56
N ASP A 47 -2.19 3.76 -3.76
CA ASP A 47 -3.48 3.24 -4.24
C ASP A 47 -4.52 4.36 -4.44
N ILE A 48 -4.26 5.56 -3.90
CA ILE A 48 -5.18 6.70 -4.02
C ILE A 48 -5.36 7.10 -5.48
N LEU A 49 -4.27 7.23 -6.24
CA LEU A 49 -4.32 7.67 -7.62
C LEU A 49 -5.16 6.75 -8.53
N PRO A 50 -4.94 5.42 -8.57
CA PRO A 50 -5.78 4.54 -9.38
C PRO A 50 -7.24 4.48 -8.86
N THR A 51 -7.47 4.61 -7.56
CA THR A 51 -8.82 4.69 -6.99
C THR A 51 -9.57 5.93 -7.47
N LEU A 52 -8.94 7.10 -7.41
CA LEU A 52 -9.51 8.33 -7.95
C LEU A 52 -9.67 8.25 -9.48
N GLY A 53 -8.72 7.58 -10.16
CA GLY A 53 -8.81 7.32 -11.59
C GLY A 53 -10.08 6.59 -11.98
N ASN A 54 -10.43 5.52 -11.27
CA ASN A 54 -11.68 4.81 -11.47
C ASN A 54 -12.91 5.70 -11.18
N MET A 55 -12.86 6.48 -10.10
CA MET A 55 -13.98 7.37 -9.72
C MET A 55 -14.23 8.48 -10.73
N PHE A 56 -13.18 9.02 -11.34
CA PHE A 56 -13.25 10.19 -12.24
C PHE A 56 -13.06 9.85 -13.72
N GLY A 57 -12.91 8.56 -14.05
CA GLY A 57 -12.82 8.12 -15.44
C GLY A 57 -11.47 8.43 -16.12
N PHE A 58 -10.37 8.50 -15.37
CA PHE A 58 -9.04 8.60 -15.95
C PHE A 58 -8.16 7.40 -15.58
N TYR A 59 -7.19 7.10 -16.44
CA TYR A 59 -6.27 5.98 -16.24
C TYR A 59 -4.83 6.41 -16.30
N ASN A 60 -4.06 6.05 -15.28
CA ASN A 60 -2.60 6.22 -15.28
C ASN A 60 -1.92 4.84 -15.36
N LYS A 61 -1.41 4.50 -16.55
CA LYS A 61 -0.74 3.20 -16.81
C LYS A 61 0.57 2.99 -16.04
N TYR A 62 1.10 4.05 -15.43
CA TYR A 62 2.34 3.99 -14.64
C TYR A 62 2.09 3.96 -13.13
N ALA A 63 0.84 3.97 -12.69
CA ALA A 63 0.52 3.82 -11.28
C ALA A 63 0.87 2.41 -10.79
N LEU A 64 1.66 2.32 -9.74
CA LEU A 64 2.04 1.05 -9.11
C LEU A 64 0.97 0.52 -8.15
N GLY A 65 0.05 1.40 -7.75
CA GLY A 65 -1.07 1.07 -6.88
C GLY A 65 -2.20 0.34 -7.57
N LYS A 66 -3.20 -0.02 -6.79
CA LYS A 66 -4.43 -0.67 -7.24
C LYS A 66 -5.65 0.17 -6.89
N ASP A 67 -6.70 0.06 -7.69
CA ASP A 67 -7.99 0.60 -7.32
C ASP A 67 -8.58 -0.21 -6.15
N ILE A 68 -8.82 0.46 -5.03
CA ILE A 68 -9.29 -0.19 -3.80
C ILE A 68 -10.69 -0.79 -3.93
N PHE A 69 -11.50 -0.32 -4.86
CA PHE A 69 -12.81 -0.89 -5.14
C PHE A 69 -12.72 -2.26 -5.84
N ASN A 70 -11.58 -2.58 -6.45
CA ASN A 70 -11.34 -3.80 -7.23
C ASN A 70 -10.36 -4.79 -6.58
N THR A 71 -9.99 -4.61 -5.32
CA THR A 71 -8.92 -5.42 -4.69
C THR A 71 -9.38 -6.75 -4.11
N ASN A 72 -10.62 -7.16 -4.25
CA ASN A 72 -11.15 -8.44 -3.74
C ASN A 72 -10.64 -8.82 -2.33
N ASN A 73 -10.45 -7.84 -1.45
CA ASN A 73 -9.90 -7.98 -0.09
C ASN A 73 -8.47 -8.54 -0.01
N ASP A 74 -7.70 -8.51 -1.10
CA ASP A 74 -6.34 -9.05 -1.13
C ASP A 74 -5.30 -8.00 -1.59
N ASN A 75 -5.38 -6.81 -1.00
CA ASN A 75 -4.38 -5.78 -1.23
C ASN A 75 -3.15 -5.97 -0.33
N THR A 76 -2.01 -5.44 -0.77
CA THR A 76 -0.75 -5.46 -0.04
C THR A 76 -0.18 -4.06 -0.01
N VAL A 77 0.01 -3.52 1.17
CA VAL A 77 0.73 -2.26 1.37
C VAL A 77 2.19 -2.58 1.65
N ILE A 78 3.07 -2.01 0.84
CA ILE A 78 4.50 -2.29 0.83
C ILE A 78 5.25 -1.11 1.43
N PHE A 79 6.19 -1.41 2.32
CA PHE A 79 7.08 -0.44 2.93
C PHE A 79 8.46 -0.46 2.25
N PRO A 80 9.20 0.66 2.25
CA PRO A 80 10.52 0.73 1.58
C PRO A 80 11.57 -0.25 2.10
N ASN A 81 11.42 -0.73 3.33
CA ASN A 81 12.30 -1.72 3.97
C ASN A 81 11.99 -3.18 3.59
N GLY A 82 11.05 -3.41 2.67
CA GLY A 82 10.62 -4.75 2.26
C GLY A 82 9.54 -5.36 3.15
N ASN A 83 9.17 -4.71 4.25
CA ASN A 83 8.03 -5.13 5.04
C ASN A 83 6.74 -4.90 4.26
N TYR A 84 5.70 -5.63 4.60
CA TYR A 84 4.39 -5.41 4.01
C TYR A 84 3.25 -5.75 4.97
N VAL A 85 2.10 -5.16 4.71
CA VAL A 85 0.85 -5.48 5.42
C VAL A 85 -0.24 -5.85 4.42
N THR A 86 -1.00 -6.87 4.76
CA THR A 86 -2.22 -7.31 4.06
C THR A 86 -3.40 -7.23 5.03
N ASN A 87 -4.59 -7.62 4.62
CA ASN A 87 -5.72 -7.73 5.55
C ASN A 87 -5.57 -8.86 6.58
N LYS A 88 -4.59 -9.75 6.41
CA LYS A 88 -4.39 -10.94 7.25
C LYS A 88 -3.15 -10.87 8.11
N ILE A 89 -2.05 -10.47 7.51
CA ILE A 89 -0.75 -10.49 8.16
C ILE A 89 0.01 -9.19 7.94
N TYR A 90 0.84 -8.84 8.92
CA TYR A 90 2.00 -8.00 8.74
C TYR A 90 3.24 -8.90 8.65
N TYR A 91 4.13 -8.64 7.72
CA TYR A 91 5.36 -9.38 7.54
C TYR A 91 6.57 -8.48 7.70
N ASN A 92 7.47 -8.87 8.60
CA ASN A 92 8.77 -8.25 8.79
C ASN A 92 9.82 -9.03 7.99
N SER A 93 10.30 -8.44 6.91
CA SER A 93 11.25 -9.07 6.00
C SER A 93 12.63 -9.27 6.63
N GLN A 94 13.02 -8.38 7.54
CA GLN A 94 14.33 -8.45 8.19
C GLN A 94 14.39 -9.57 9.25
N ALA A 95 13.31 -9.75 10.00
CA ALA A 95 13.21 -10.80 11.01
C ALA A 95 12.73 -12.14 10.43
N ASP A 96 12.22 -12.13 9.20
CA ASP A 96 11.49 -13.25 8.58
C ASP A 96 10.34 -13.73 9.49
N GLU A 97 9.53 -12.80 9.98
CA GLU A 97 8.43 -13.08 10.90
C GLU A 97 7.10 -12.57 10.34
N ALA A 98 6.08 -13.40 10.46
CA ALA A 98 4.70 -13.02 10.17
C ALA A 98 3.93 -12.75 11.46
N TYR A 99 3.11 -11.70 11.44
CA TYR A 99 2.26 -11.29 12.55
C TYR A 99 0.80 -11.33 12.12
N ASP A 100 -0.03 -12.02 12.88
CA ASP A 100 -1.47 -12.10 12.66
C ASP A 100 -2.13 -10.79 13.11
N ILE A 101 -2.82 -10.11 12.19
CA ILE A 101 -3.44 -8.81 12.46
C ILE A 101 -4.64 -8.94 13.37
N GLU A 102 -5.42 -10.00 13.22
CA GLU A 102 -6.64 -10.22 13.98
C GLU A 102 -6.32 -10.65 15.41
N LYS A 103 -5.44 -11.64 15.56
CA LYS A 103 -5.03 -12.17 16.86
C LYS A 103 -4.02 -11.30 17.59
N LYS A 104 -3.32 -10.41 16.84
CA LYS A 104 -2.27 -9.52 17.36
C LYS A 104 -1.10 -10.26 17.99
N GLU A 105 -0.66 -11.33 17.37
CA GLU A 105 0.43 -12.17 17.82
C GLU A 105 1.33 -12.63 16.66
N VAL A 106 2.58 -12.97 16.97
CA VAL A 106 3.49 -13.58 16.01
C VAL A 106 2.99 -14.98 15.65
N ILE A 107 2.93 -15.27 14.35
CA ILE A 107 2.54 -16.61 13.88
C ILE A 107 3.75 -17.54 14.06
N PRO A 108 3.63 -18.67 14.78
CA PRO A 108 4.69 -19.65 14.88
C PRO A 108 5.15 -20.16 13.52
N LYS A 109 6.45 -20.40 13.36
CA LYS A 109 7.06 -20.78 12.08
C LYS A 109 6.42 -22.01 11.42
N ASP A 110 6.02 -22.98 12.20
CA ASP A 110 5.36 -24.22 11.77
C ASP A 110 3.90 -24.00 11.32
N LEU A 111 3.29 -22.90 11.76
CA LEU A 111 1.91 -22.53 11.40
C LEU A 111 1.84 -21.39 10.36
N GLU A 112 2.98 -20.85 9.96
CA GLU A 112 3.00 -19.76 8.98
C GLU A 112 2.46 -20.21 7.62
N PRO A 113 1.63 -19.37 6.97
CA PRO A 113 1.16 -19.64 5.61
C PRO A 113 2.28 -19.34 4.60
N ARG A 114 3.33 -20.16 4.57
CA ARG A 114 4.57 -19.93 3.81
C ARG A 114 4.37 -19.71 2.32
N GLU A 115 3.47 -20.42 1.69
CA GLU A 115 3.17 -20.21 0.26
C GLU A 115 2.62 -18.80 0.01
N TYR A 116 1.70 -18.36 0.88
CA TYR A 116 1.15 -17.00 0.81
C TYR A 116 2.22 -15.95 1.05
N ILE A 117 3.06 -16.13 2.09
CA ILE A 117 4.17 -15.23 2.42
C ILE A 117 5.15 -15.15 1.24
N ASN A 118 5.61 -16.27 0.70
CA ASN A 118 6.54 -16.32 -0.43
C ASN A 118 5.99 -15.60 -1.66
N LYS A 119 4.70 -15.80 -1.96
CA LYS A 119 4.03 -15.10 -3.05
C LYS A 119 4.05 -13.59 -2.83
N ARG A 120 3.67 -13.12 -1.62
CA ARG A 120 3.62 -11.68 -1.31
C ARG A 120 4.99 -11.05 -1.25
N THR A 121 5.98 -11.73 -0.71
CA THR A 121 7.38 -11.28 -0.71
C THR A 121 7.88 -11.07 -2.14
N LYS A 122 7.66 -12.05 -3.03
CA LYS A 122 8.05 -11.91 -4.43
C LYS A 122 7.35 -10.73 -5.13
N GLU A 123 6.06 -10.53 -4.89
CA GLU A 123 5.32 -9.38 -5.43
C GLU A 123 5.85 -8.05 -4.87
N THR A 124 6.23 -8.03 -3.59
CA THR A 124 6.82 -6.88 -2.91
C THR A 124 8.16 -6.51 -3.53
N ASP A 125 9.07 -7.48 -3.67
CA ASP A 125 10.40 -7.28 -4.25
C ASP A 125 10.31 -6.78 -5.70
N GLN A 126 9.42 -7.35 -6.49
CA GLN A 126 9.18 -6.90 -7.86
C GLN A 126 8.74 -5.43 -7.93
N LYS A 127 7.78 -5.04 -7.08
CA LYS A 127 7.30 -3.66 -7.05
C LYS A 127 8.35 -2.67 -6.55
N LEU A 128 9.14 -3.04 -5.53
CA LEU A 128 10.24 -2.22 -5.03
C LEU A 128 11.31 -2.04 -6.11
N ASN A 129 11.68 -3.11 -6.82
CA ASN A 129 12.63 -3.04 -7.91
C ASN A 129 12.14 -2.13 -9.04
N ILE A 130 10.88 -2.29 -9.47
CA ILE A 130 10.27 -1.41 -10.48
C ILE A 130 10.28 0.06 -10.02
N SER A 131 9.90 0.32 -8.77
CA SER A 131 9.90 1.66 -8.21
C SER A 131 11.30 2.28 -8.20
N ASN A 132 12.30 1.52 -7.80
CA ASN A 132 13.70 1.93 -7.80
C ASN A 132 14.21 2.20 -9.23
N ASP A 133 13.91 1.32 -10.17
CA ASP A 133 14.31 1.48 -11.57
C ASP A 133 13.69 2.74 -12.19
N ILE A 134 12.41 3.02 -11.90
CA ILE A 134 11.76 4.25 -12.34
C ILE A 134 12.52 5.48 -11.87
N LEU A 135 12.96 5.50 -10.60
CA LEU A 135 13.67 6.63 -10.02
C LEU A 135 15.13 6.71 -10.51
N VAL A 136 15.87 5.61 -10.45
CA VAL A 136 17.30 5.57 -10.76
C VAL A 136 17.57 5.86 -12.23
N TYR A 137 16.74 5.33 -13.12
CA TYR A 137 16.91 5.47 -14.57
C TYR A 137 16.06 6.58 -15.20
N ASP A 138 15.32 7.34 -14.38
CA ASP A 138 14.40 8.40 -14.86
C ASP A 138 13.47 7.89 -15.99
N LEU A 139 12.89 6.71 -15.78
CA LEU A 139 12.14 6.02 -16.85
C LEU A 139 10.91 6.79 -17.29
N LEU A 140 10.26 7.53 -16.39
CA LEU A 140 9.07 8.32 -16.73
C LEU A 140 9.40 9.41 -17.77
N LYS A 141 10.57 10.02 -17.67
CA LYS A 141 11.05 10.97 -18.68
C LYS A 141 11.35 10.30 -20.01
N LYS A 142 11.98 9.10 -19.97
CA LYS A 142 12.30 8.33 -21.19
C LYS A 142 11.06 7.88 -21.96
N VAL A 143 9.94 7.62 -21.28
CA VAL A 143 8.67 7.26 -21.95
C VAL A 143 7.86 8.46 -22.43
N GLY A 144 8.45 9.67 -22.40
CA GLY A 144 7.85 10.89 -22.96
C GLY A 144 6.74 11.48 -22.09
N LEU A 145 6.72 11.20 -20.80
CA LEU A 145 5.86 11.95 -19.89
C LEU A 145 6.39 13.37 -19.80
N LYS A 146 5.54 14.32 -20.19
CA LYS A 146 5.86 15.75 -20.11
C LYS A 146 6.04 16.15 -18.66
N THR A 147 7.10 16.88 -18.36
CA THR A 147 7.26 17.52 -17.06
C THR A 147 6.21 18.61 -16.87
N ASN A 148 5.94 19.02 -15.63
CA ASN A 148 4.97 20.08 -15.33
C ASN A 148 5.24 21.39 -16.10
N ASN A 149 6.49 21.64 -16.53
CA ASN A 149 6.87 22.79 -17.35
C ASN A 149 6.42 22.66 -18.81
N GLU A 150 6.08 21.46 -19.26
CA GLU A 150 5.64 21.19 -20.64
C GLU A 150 4.12 21.07 -20.76
N LEU A 151 3.43 20.93 -19.63
CA LEU A 151 1.97 21.04 -19.54
C LEU A 151 1.60 22.52 -19.58
N LYS A 152 1.70 23.14 -20.77
CA LYS A 152 1.03 24.41 -21.00
C LYS A 152 -0.46 24.15 -20.88
N VAL A 153 -1.04 24.59 -19.77
CA VAL A 153 -2.49 24.69 -19.64
C VAL A 153 -2.95 25.52 -20.82
N GLY A 154 -3.64 24.88 -21.77
CA GLY A 154 -4.27 25.60 -22.88
C GLY A 154 -5.19 26.66 -22.28
N LYS A 155 -4.94 27.91 -22.69
CA LYS A 155 -5.85 29.03 -22.42
C LYS A 155 -7.15 28.83 -23.16
#